data_d8c0ac1fda3a0abb5f75b6ffc4a71631
#
_entry.id   d8c0ac1fda3a0abb5f75b6ffc4a71631
#
_cell.length_a   1.000
_cell.length_b   1.000
_cell.length_c   1.000
_cell.angle_alpha   90.00
_cell.angle_beta   90.00
_cell.angle_gamma   90.00
#
_symmetry.space_group_name_H-M   'P 1'
#
loop_
_entity.id
_entity.type
_entity.pdbx_description
1 polymer ?
#
loop_
_entity_poly.entity_id
_entity_poly.type
_entity_poly.pdbx_seq_one_letter_code
_entity_poly.pdbx_strand_id
1 'polypeptide(L)'
;MAILAGALVLALVSWLDDLCNQSIAIRLCAQFLAVGVAMIFLSNEGLLLQGMVPIWLDRLVTFLAWIWFINLFNFMDGIDGIATVESLVIACGLALLFASTTLIGLDVWLPLGLVAAALGFLWWNWHPARVFLGDVGSIPLGFVLGGLLIFTALKGFWVPALILPLYFLCDATVTLTRRALKREPIWQAHRQHFYQTAIQSGKSHAAVSMAVFLAGIVLVALSHWSLDAPWLALVSAFVTVGALLRWMSR
;
A
#
# COMPACT_ATOMS: atom_id res chain seq x y z
N MET A 1 5.61 14.62 11.15
CA MET A 1 4.56 14.83 12.17
C MET A 1 3.15 14.82 11.58
N ALA A 2 2.84 15.56 10.48
CA ALA A 2 1.49 15.58 9.89
C ALA A 2 0.96 14.20 9.48
N ILE A 3 1.81 13.33 8.90
CA ILE A 3 1.43 11.96 8.53
C ILE A 3 1.02 11.14 9.76
N LEU A 4 1.77 11.21 10.85
CA LEU A 4 1.42 10.48 12.08
C LEU A 4 0.13 11.01 12.72
N ALA A 5 -0.06 12.33 12.73
CA ALA A 5 -1.30 12.94 13.24
C ALA A 5 -2.51 12.53 12.38
N GLY A 6 -2.38 12.55 11.04
CA GLY A 6 -3.43 12.07 10.14
C GLY A 6 -3.76 10.60 10.34
N ALA A 7 -2.74 9.75 10.54
CA ALA A 7 -2.93 8.33 10.83
C ALA A 7 -3.72 8.10 12.14
N LEU A 8 -3.41 8.87 13.20
CA LEU A 8 -4.15 8.79 14.46
C LEU A 8 -5.61 9.22 14.30
N VAL A 9 -5.88 10.29 13.54
CA VAL A 9 -7.25 10.72 13.24
C VAL A 9 -8.00 9.63 12.49
N LEU A 10 -7.39 9.03 11.46
CA LEU A 10 -7.99 7.94 10.70
C LEU A 10 -8.23 6.69 11.56
N ALA A 11 -7.30 6.35 12.46
CA ALA A 11 -7.50 5.25 13.41
C ALA A 11 -8.71 5.50 14.32
N LEU A 12 -8.84 6.72 14.85
CA LEU A 12 -10.00 7.10 15.69
C LEU A 12 -11.31 7.04 14.91
N VAL A 13 -11.34 7.54 13.66
CA VAL A 13 -12.56 7.48 12.83
C VAL A 13 -12.93 6.04 12.52
N SER A 14 -11.94 5.17 12.18
CA SER A 14 -12.19 3.76 11.90
C SER A 14 -12.65 3.01 13.16
N TRP A 15 -12.09 3.34 14.32
CA TRP A 15 -12.55 2.78 15.59
C TRP A 15 -14.00 3.18 15.94
N LEU A 16 -14.34 4.45 15.70
CA LEU A 16 -15.74 4.91 15.86
C LEU A 16 -16.68 4.25 14.84
N ASP A 17 -16.19 3.92 13.63
CA ASP A 17 -16.97 3.17 12.64
C ASP A 17 -17.30 1.76 13.15
N ASP A 18 -16.34 1.06 13.71
CA ASP A 18 -16.54 -0.27 14.30
C ASP A 18 -17.56 -0.25 15.45
N LEU A 19 -17.65 0.86 16.19
CA LEU A 19 -18.61 1.00 17.30
C LEU A 19 -20.01 1.45 16.84
N CYS A 20 -20.10 2.30 15.83
CA CYS A 20 -21.33 3.03 15.48
C CYS A 20 -21.83 2.80 14.05
N ASN A 21 -21.15 1.95 13.24
CA ASN A 21 -21.47 1.68 11.82
C ASN A 21 -21.66 3.00 11.02
N GLN A 22 -20.62 3.77 10.88
CA GLN A 22 -20.66 5.06 10.21
C GLN A 22 -20.90 4.90 8.69
N SER A 23 -21.40 5.97 8.07
CA SER A 23 -21.59 5.96 6.62
C SER A 23 -20.24 5.96 5.87
N ILE A 24 -20.20 5.34 4.69
CA ILE A 24 -19.02 5.36 3.80
C ILE A 24 -18.57 6.80 3.53
N ALA A 25 -19.51 7.75 3.44
CA ALA A 25 -19.21 9.15 3.21
C ALA A 25 -18.36 9.77 4.34
N ILE A 26 -18.62 9.45 5.60
CA ILE A 26 -17.86 9.97 6.74
C ILE A 26 -16.41 9.44 6.67
N ARG A 27 -16.23 8.15 6.39
CA ARG A 27 -14.89 7.54 6.23
C ARG A 27 -14.11 8.17 5.09
N LEU A 28 -14.72 8.35 3.93
CA LEU A 28 -14.08 9.01 2.78
C LEU A 28 -13.78 10.49 3.06
N CYS A 29 -14.69 11.24 3.71
CA CYS A 29 -14.41 12.61 4.12
C CYS A 29 -13.21 12.71 5.06
N ALA A 30 -13.09 11.82 6.03
CA ALA A 30 -11.94 11.78 6.94
C ALA A 30 -10.63 11.50 6.18
N GLN A 31 -10.64 10.54 5.24
CA GLN A 31 -9.48 10.26 4.39
C GLN A 31 -9.13 11.47 3.51
N PHE A 32 -10.10 12.14 2.90
CA PHE A 32 -9.89 13.33 2.07
C PHE A 32 -9.28 14.46 2.87
N LEU A 33 -9.76 14.71 4.09
CA LEU A 33 -9.22 15.73 4.98
C LEU A 33 -7.79 15.37 5.42
N ALA A 34 -7.54 14.14 5.85
CA ALA A 34 -6.22 13.70 6.29
C ALA A 34 -5.18 13.82 5.16
N VAL A 35 -5.52 13.33 3.94
CA VAL A 35 -4.66 13.44 2.76
C VAL A 35 -4.48 14.90 2.35
N GLY A 36 -5.55 15.69 2.31
CA GLY A 36 -5.48 17.12 1.97
C GLY A 36 -4.55 17.89 2.89
N VAL A 37 -4.67 17.70 4.20
CA VAL A 37 -3.77 18.31 5.20
C VAL A 37 -2.34 17.84 5.01
N ALA A 38 -2.11 16.54 4.86
CA ALA A 38 -0.76 15.99 4.67
C ALA A 38 -0.10 16.52 3.39
N MET A 39 -0.85 16.69 2.30
CA MET A 39 -0.36 17.27 1.05
C MET A 39 0.10 18.72 1.18
N ILE A 40 -0.49 19.52 2.06
CA ILE A 40 -0.02 20.89 2.33
C ILE A 40 1.44 20.87 2.80
N PHE A 41 1.78 19.93 3.68
CA PHE A 41 3.15 19.76 4.19
C PHE A 41 4.11 19.15 3.16
N LEU A 42 3.59 18.38 2.19
CA LEU A 42 4.38 17.80 1.12
C LEU A 42 4.47 18.68 -0.14
N SER A 43 3.80 19.84 -0.14
CA SER A 43 3.68 20.70 -1.33
C SER A 43 5.02 21.19 -1.91
N ASN A 44 6.05 21.33 -1.07
CA ASN A 44 7.37 21.82 -1.45
C ASN A 44 8.39 20.69 -1.72
N GLU A 45 8.00 19.42 -1.56
CA GLU A 45 8.94 18.29 -1.64
C GLU A 45 9.20 17.83 -3.08
N GLY A 46 8.40 18.29 -4.05
CA GLY A 46 8.55 17.94 -5.47
C GLY A 46 7.20 17.71 -6.16
N LEU A 47 7.26 17.09 -7.33
CA LEU A 47 6.11 16.75 -8.16
C LEU A 47 6.09 15.23 -8.45
N LEU A 48 4.93 14.60 -8.34
CA LEU A 48 4.76 13.16 -8.56
C LEU A 48 5.11 12.78 -10.01
N LEU A 49 4.62 13.57 -10.97
CA LEU A 49 4.82 13.38 -12.40
C LEU A 49 6.01 14.20 -12.95
N GLN A 50 6.94 14.62 -12.06
CA GLN A 50 8.23 15.25 -12.41
C GLN A 50 8.13 16.42 -13.40
N GLY A 51 7.04 17.21 -13.33
CA GLY A 51 6.83 18.37 -14.19
C GLY A 51 6.28 18.07 -15.60
N MET A 52 5.90 16.82 -15.89
CA MET A 52 5.29 16.45 -17.17
C MET A 52 3.88 17.02 -17.37
N VAL A 53 3.23 17.48 -16.32
CA VAL A 53 1.89 18.06 -16.36
C VAL A 53 1.83 19.36 -15.54
N PRO A 54 0.78 20.19 -15.72
CA PRO A 54 0.57 21.37 -14.87
C PRO A 54 0.47 20.99 -13.38
N ILE A 55 0.95 21.88 -12.50
CA ILE A 55 1.04 21.64 -11.04
C ILE A 55 -0.30 21.24 -10.43
N TRP A 56 -1.40 21.86 -10.83
CA TRP A 56 -2.73 21.53 -10.30
C TRP A 56 -3.15 20.11 -10.64
N LEU A 57 -2.79 19.61 -11.84
CA LEU A 57 -3.09 18.24 -12.26
C LEU A 57 -2.19 17.24 -11.53
N ASP A 58 -0.90 17.56 -11.35
CA ASP A 58 0.02 16.73 -10.55
C ASP A 58 -0.50 16.57 -9.11
N ARG A 59 -0.93 17.66 -8.49
CA ARG A 59 -1.50 17.64 -7.13
C ARG A 59 -2.79 16.83 -7.05
N LEU A 60 -3.67 16.97 -8.04
CA LEU A 60 -4.89 16.18 -8.14
C LEU A 60 -4.58 14.67 -8.27
N VAL A 61 -3.66 14.31 -9.16
CA VAL A 61 -3.23 12.90 -9.34
C VAL A 61 -2.60 12.36 -8.06
N THR A 62 -1.74 13.13 -7.41
CA THR A 62 -1.12 12.75 -6.12
C THR A 62 -2.16 12.49 -5.04
N PHE A 63 -3.14 13.40 -4.91
CA PHE A 63 -4.25 13.26 -3.97
C PHE A 63 -5.07 11.99 -4.23
N LEU A 64 -5.48 11.78 -5.47
CA LEU A 64 -6.29 10.62 -5.86
C LEU A 64 -5.50 9.30 -5.73
N ALA A 65 -4.21 9.30 -6.06
CA ALA A 65 -3.35 8.13 -5.88
C ALA A 65 -3.21 7.74 -4.41
N TRP A 66 -3.10 8.71 -3.50
CA TRP A 66 -3.01 8.43 -2.07
C TRP A 66 -4.33 7.89 -1.52
N ILE A 67 -5.47 8.54 -1.85
CA ILE A 67 -6.81 8.03 -1.48
C ILE A 67 -7.03 6.61 -2.02
N TRP A 68 -6.66 6.39 -3.29
CA TRP A 68 -6.73 5.07 -3.89
C TRP A 68 -5.88 4.05 -3.12
N PHE A 69 -4.65 4.39 -2.78
CA PHE A 69 -3.76 3.50 -2.04
C PHE A 69 -4.31 3.13 -0.65
N ILE A 70 -4.88 4.07 0.09
CA ILE A 70 -5.51 3.81 1.39
C ILE A 70 -6.61 2.76 1.24
N ASN A 71 -7.50 2.95 0.26
CA ASN A 71 -8.65 2.06 0.08
C ASN A 71 -8.25 0.70 -0.47
N LEU A 72 -7.31 0.64 -1.44
CA LEU A 72 -6.83 -0.64 -1.94
C LEU A 72 -6.10 -1.44 -0.86
N PHE A 73 -5.34 -0.77 0.01
CA PHE A 73 -4.64 -1.43 1.11
C PHE A 73 -5.64 -2.08 2.08
N ASN A 74 -6.72 -1.38 2.41
CA ASN A 74 -7.82 -1.92 3.22
C ASN A 74 -8.52 -3.11 2.52
N PHE A 75 -8.79 -3.03 1.21
CA PHE A 75 -9.41 -4.15 0.46
C PHE A 75 -8.50 -5.39 0.39
N MET A 76 -7.19 -5.20 0.47
CA MET A 76 -6.23 -6.29 0.42
C MET A 76 -5.96 -6.95 1.78
N ASP A 77 -6.56 -6.45 2.87
CA ASP A 77 -6.47 -7.03 4.21
C ASP A 77 -7.58 -8.07 4.47
N GLY A 78 -7.66 -9.10 3.64
CA GLY A 78 -8.75 -10.07 3.72
C GLY A 78 -8.36 -11.50 4.12
N ILE A 79 -7.08 -11.77 4.42
CA ILE A 79 -6.58 -13.05 4.95
C ILE A 79 -5.47 -12.84 5.95
N ASP A 80 -5.24 -13.85 6.81
CA ASP A 80 -4.22 -13.82 7.86
C ASP A 80 -2.85 -13.41 7.30
N GLY A 81 -2.26 -12.37 7.86
CA GLY A 81 -0.88 -11.96 7.61
C GLY A 81 -0.62 -11.17 6.32
N ILE A 82 -1.54 -11.12 5.35
CA ILE A 82 -1.24 -10.56 4.02
C ILE A 82 -0.89 -9.07 4.06
N ALA A 83 -1.70 -8.25 4.74
CA ALA A 83 -1.46 -6.80 4.84
C ALA A 83 -0.24 -6.49 5.73
N THR A 84 -0.02 -7.29 6.77
CA THR A 84 1.14 -7.17 7.65
C THR A 84 2.44 -7.49 6.91
N VAL A 85 2.43 -8.56 6.10
CA VAL A 85 3.57 -8.96 5.26
C VAL A 85 3.87 -7.88 4.22
N GLU A 86 2.86 -7.36 3.52
CA GLU A 86 3.04 -6.28 2.55
C GLU A 86 3.58 -5.02 3.22
N SER A 87 3.07 -4.66 4.40
CA SER A 87 3.60 -3.55 5.20
C SER A 87 5.07 -3.71 5.54
N LEU A 88 5.46 -4.93 5.96
CA LEU A 88 6.83 -5.28 6.27
C LEU A 88 7.73 -5.11 5.03
N VAL A 89 7.31 -5.62 3.88
CA VAL A 89 8.03 -5.52 2.60
C VAL A 89 8.22 -4.06 2.19
N ILE A 90 7.13 -3.28 2.15
CA ILE A 90 7.18 -1.86 1.77
C ILE A 90 8.09 -1.09 2.73
N ALA A 91 7.92 -1.29 4.04
CA ALA A 91 8.71 -0.58 5.05
C ALA A 91 10.20 -0.95 4.99
N CYS A 92 10.55 -2.23 4.79
CA CYS A 92 11.94 -2.68 4.57
C CYS A 92 12.53 -2.03 3.32
N GLY A 93 11.81 -2.03 2.20
CA GLY A 93 12.27 -1.40 0.97
C GLY A 93 12.50 0.10 1.12
N LEU A 94 11.59 0.81 1.78
CA LEU A 94 11.74 2.23 2.08
C LEU A 94 12.92 2.49 3.03
N ALA A 95 13.12 1.66 4.07
CA ALA A 95 14.26 1.79 4.98
C ALA A 95 15.58 1.63 4.23
N LEU A 96 15.71 0.65 3.34
CA LEU A 96 16.88 0.44 2.51
C LEU A 96 17.13 1.61 1.54
N LEU A 97 16.09 2.11 0.87
CA LEU A 97 16.18 3.28 -0.01
C LEU A 97 16.64 4.52 0.75
N PHE A 98 16.07 4.80 1.92
CA PHE A 98 16.42 5.98 2.72
C PHE A 98 17.84 5.88 3.29
N ALA A 99 18.31 4.68 3.61
CA ALA A 99 19.67 4.46 4.07
C ALA A 99 20.72 4.58 2.95
N SER A 100 20.37 4.23 1.72
CA SER A 100 21.30 4.17 0.57
C SER A 100 21.26 5.40 -0.34
N THR A 101 20.26 6.27 -0.18
CA THR A 101 20.11 7.47 -1.02
C THR A 101 20.23 8.75 -0.19
N THR A 102 20.46 9.89 -0.88
CA THR A 102 20.50 11.22 -0.27
C THR A 102 19.09 11.76 0.08
N LEU A 103 18.10 10.90 0.28
CA LEU A 103 16.78 11.26 0.81
C LEU A 103 16.89 11.78 2.27
N ILE A 104 17.79 12.76 2.44
CA ILE A 104 18.05 13.45 3.71
C ILE A 104 16.83 14.32 3.99
N GLY A 105 16.07 13.99 5.00
CA GLY A 105 14.88 14.77 5.41
C GLY A 105 13.71 13.96 5.95
N LEU A 106 13.58 12.68 5.59
CA LEU A 106 12.81 11.71 6.38
C LEU A 106 13.79 10.74 7.00
N ASP A 107 13.78 10.71 8.32
CA ASP A 107 14.61 9.77 9.06
C ASP A 107 14.25 8.35 8.67
N VAL A 108 15.26 7.53 8.41
CA VAL A 108 15.14 6.08 8.24
C VAL A 108 14.39 5.42 9.42
N TRP A 109 14.31 6.10 10.55
CA TRP A 109 13.65 5.65 11.77
C TRP A 109 12.15 5.40 11.60
N LEU A 110 11.46 6.18 10.75
CA LEU A 110 10.01 5.94 10.54
C LEU A 110 9.75 4.61 9.80
N PRO A 111 10.38 4.32 8.64
CA PRO A 111 10.28 2.99 8.03
C PRO A 111 10.78 1.86 8.95
N LEU A 112 11.87 2.04 9.70
CA LEU A 112 12.34 1.03 10.66
C LEU A 112 11.35 0.80 11.79
N GLY A 113 10.70 1.85 12.28
CA GLY A 113 9.62 1.73 13.26
C GLY A 113 8.44 0.92 12.71
N LEU A 114 8.07 1.12 11.44
CA LEU A 114 7.04 0.33 10.76
C LEU A 114 7.46 -1.14 10.60
N VAL A 115 8.73 -1.40 10.26
CA VAL A 115 9.30 -2.77 10.22
C VAL A 115 9.14 -3.45 11.58
N ALA A 116 9.56 -2.78 12.66
CA ALA A 116 9.48 -3.33 14.01
C ALA A 116 8.02 -3.60 14.42
N ALA A 117 7.11 -2.65 14.15
CA ALA A 117 5.68 -2.78 14.44
C ALA A 117 5.06 -3.94 13.62
N ALA A 118 5.36 -4.04 12.33
CA ALA A 118 4.86 -5.11 11.48
C ALA A 118 5.36 -6.49 11.92
N LEU A 119 6.63 -6.62 12.31
CA LEU A 119 7.19 -7.88 12.84
C LEU A 119 6.51 -8.28 14.17
N GLY A 120 6.31 -7.32 15.08
CA GLY A 120 5.62 -7.57 16.35
C GLY A 120 4.16 -7.97 16.15
N PHE A 121 3.45 -7.29 15.24
CA PHE A 121 2.06 -7.61 14.94
C PHE A 121 1.93 -8.93 14.18
N LEU A 122 2.87 -9.25 13.26
CA LEU A 122 2.86 -10.48 12.48
C LEU A 122 2.89 -11.73 13.35
N TRP A 123 3.50 -11.68 14.53
CA TRP A 123 3.48 -12.77 15.51
C TRP A 123 2.06 -13.17 15.93
N TRP A 124 1.12 -12.22 15.96
CA TRP A 124 -0.27 -12.44 16.32
C TRP A 124 -1.19 -12.60 15.12
N ASN A 125 -0.81 -12.01 13.99
CA ASN A 125 -1.60 -11.97 12.76
C ASN A 125 -1.21 -13.07 11.76
N TRP A 126 -0.11 -13.83 12.00
CA TRP A 126 0.23 -14.99 11.17
C TRP A 126 -0.79 -16.11 11.32
N HIS A 127 -1.00 -16.87 10.23
CA HIS A 127 -1.97 -17.97 10.19
C HIS A 127 -1.61 -19.13 11.14
N PRO A 128 -2.55 -19.63 11.97
CA PRO A 128 -3.90 -19.10 12.22
C PRO A 128 -3.86 -17.83 13.08
N ALA A 129 -4.41 -16.73 12.55
CA ALA A 129 -4.34 -15.42 13.19
C ALA A 129 -5.14 -15.40 14.51
N ARG A 130 -4.55 -14.76 15.52
CA ARG A 130 -5.18 -14.49 16.83
C ARG A 130 -5.70 -13.07 16.96
N VAL A 131 -5.13 -12.16 16.17
CA VAL A 131 -5.50 -10.74 16.11
C VAL A 131 -5.57 -10.33 14.64
N PHE A 132 -6.61 -9.58 14.29
CA PHE A 132 -6.82 -9.04 12.95
C PHE A 132 -6.54 -7.54 12.94
N LEU A 133 -6.08 -7.02 11.81
CA LEU A 133 -5.74 -5.61 11.64
C LEU A 133 -7.00 -4.73 11.64
N GLY A 134 -8.03 -5.14 10.90
CA GLY A 134 -9.30 -4.42 10.74
C GLY A 134 -9.12 -3.04 10.10
N ASP A 135 -10.22 -2.31 9.93
CA ASP A 135 -10.20 -0.95 9.37
C ASP A 135 -9.41 0.02 10.26
N VAL A 136 -9.44 -0.20 11.58
CA VAL A 136 -8.67 0.58 12.57
C VAL A 136 -7.17 0.51 12.32
N GLY A 137 -6.67 -0.59 11.78
CA GLY A 137 -5.25 -0.77 11.46
C GLY A 137 -4.94 -0.52 9.99
N SER A 138 -5.70 -1.12 9.05
CA SER A 138 -5.39 -1.10 7.62
C SER A 138 -5.51 0.28 6.98
N ILE A 139 -6.49 1.09 7.37
CA ILE A 139 -6.69 2.44 6.84
C ILE A 139 -5.55 3.40 7.26
N PRO A 140 -5.19 3.53 8.56
CA PRO A 140 -4.06 4.35 8.96
C PRO A 140 -2.73 3.84 8.41
N LEU A 141 -2.54 2.52 8.33
CA LEU A 141 -1.32 1.93 7.78
C LEU A 141 -1.19 2.21 6.29
N GLY A 142 -2.28 2.05 5.52
CA GLY A 142 -2.34 2.46 4.11
C GLY A 142 -2.07 3.96 3.91
N PHE A 143 -2.55 4.80 4.83
CA PHE A 143 -2.26 6.24 4.79
C PHE A 143 -0.77 6.54 5.03
N VAL A 144 -0.14 5.93 6.04
CA VAL A 144 1.28 6.16 6.35
C VAL A 144 2.18 5.62 5.24
N LEU A 145 1.97 4.36 4.83
CA LEU A 145 2.77 3.74 3.76
C LEU A 145 2.58 4.50 2.44
N GLY A 146 1.34 4.85 2.08
CA GLY A 146 1.04 5.64 0.90
C GLY A 146 1.73 7.01 0.92
N GLY A 147 1.72 7.69 2.08
CA GLY A 147 2.42 8.95 2.26
C GLY A 147 3.93 8.84 2.08
N LEU A 148 4.55 7.79 2.62
CA LEU A 148 5.98 7.54 2.45
C LEU A 148 6.35 7.20 1.00
N LEU A 149 5.53 6.39 0.31
CA LEU A 149 5.71 6.06 -1.11
C LEU A 149 5.58 7.31 -1.98
N ILE A 150 4.56 8.14 -1.73
CA ILE A 150 4.37 9.41 -2.44
C ILE A 150 5.55 10.35 -2.18
N PHE A 151 5.98 10.52 -0.93
CA PHE A 151 7.16 11.32 -0.61
C PHE A 151 8.39 10.84 -1.39
N THR A 152 8.62 9.52 -1.42
CA THR A 152 9.71 8.92 -2.19
C THR A 152 9.61 9.26 -3.68
N ALA A 153 8.42 9.20 -4.25
CA ALA A 153 8.18 9.56 -5.65
C ALA A 153 8.36 11.07 -5.91
N LEU A 154 7.91 11.95 -4.99
CA LEU A 154 8.12 13.40 -5.07
C LEU A 154 9.61 13.77 -5.10
N LYS A 155 10.47 12.98 -4.43
CA LYS A 155 11.93 13.14 -4.45
C LYS A 155 12.60 12.60 -5.74
N GLY A 156 11.83 12.19 -6.74
CA GLY A 156 12.32 11.66 -8.02
C GLY A 156 12.46 10.14 -8.07
N PHE A 157 12.25 9.44 -6.95
CA PHE A 157 12.35 7.98 -6.85
C PHE A 157 11.00 7.30 -7.09
N TRP A 158 10.30 7.69 -8.18
CA TRP A 158 8.96 7.18 -8.48
C TRP A 158 8.96 5.69 -8.89
N VAL A 159 10.04 5.19 -9.54
CA VAL A 159 10.13 3.78 -9.93
C VAL A 159 10.19 2.86 -8.70
N PRO A 160 11.14 3.04 -7.76
CA PRO A 160 11.14 2.23 -6.54
C PRO A 160 9.86 2.39 -5.72
N ALA A 161 9.28 3.60 -5.64
CA ALA A 161 8.03 3.83 -4.94
C ALA A 161 6.83 3.07 -5.56
N LEU A 162 6.86 2.83 -6.88
CA LEU A 162 5.86 2.03 -7.59
C LEU A 162 6.10 0.52 -7.43
N ILE A 163 7.38 0.09 -7.46
CA ILE A 163 7.75 -1.33 -7.39
C ILE A 163 7.39 -1.93 -6.02
N LEU A 164 7.63 -1.23 -4.93
CA LEU A 164 7.43 -1.76 -3.58
C LEU A 164 6.01 -2.27 -3.33
N PRO A 165 4.92 -1.53 -3.62
CA PRO A 165 3.55 -1.98 -3.42
C PRO A 165 2.94 -2.67 -4.65
N LEU A 166 3.75 -3.06 -5.65
CA LEU A 166 3.25 -3.43 -6.97
C LEU A 166 2.28 -4.61 -6.95
N TYR A 167 2.46 -5.55 -6.03
CA TYR A 167 1.53 -6.67 -5.89
C TYR A 167 0.13 -6.17 -5.49
N PHE A 168 0.02 -5.38 -4.43
CA PHE A 168 -1.28 -4.83 -3.99
C PHE A 168 -1.90 -3.94 -5.07
N LEU A 169 -1.09 -3.10 -5.73
CA LEU A 169 -1.55 -2.26 -6.84
C LEU A 169 -2.12 -3.11 -7.99
N CYS A 170 -1.44 -4.16 -8.40
CA CYS A 170 -1.87 -5.01 -9.51
C CYS A 170 -3.11 -5.83 -9.15
N ASP A 171 -3.13 -6.53 -8.01
CA ASP A 171 -4.27 -7.34 -7.60
C ASP A 171 -5.54 -6.48 -7.51
N ALA A 172 -5.49 -5.39 -6.73
CA ALA A 172 -6.65 -4.53 -6.55
C ALA A 172 -7.10 -3.86 -7.86
N THR A 173 -6.17 -3.24 -8.61
CA THR A 173 -6.52 -2.51 -9.82
C THR A 173 -7.07 -3.43 -10.91
N VAL A 174 -6.43 -4.58 -11.15
CA VAL A 174 -6.90 -5.54 -12.16
C VAL A 174 -8.27 -6.11 -11.77
N THR A 175 -8.46 -6.46 -10.50
CA THR A 175 -9.74 -7.00 -10.01
C THR A 175 -10.86 -5.98 -10.18
N LEU A 176 -10.67 -4.73 -9.71
CA LEU A 176 -11.70 -3.70 -9.81
C LEU A 176 -11.94 -3.25 -11.25
N THR A 177 -10.91 -3.20 -12.09
CA THR A 177 -11.09 -2.93 -13.52
C THR A 177 -11.92 -4.01 -14.19
N ARG A 178 -11.65 -5.30 -13.91
CA ARG A 178 -12.46 -6.42 -14.43
C ARG A 178 -13.93 -6.31 -14.00
N ARG A 179 -14.19 -5.94 -12.74
CA ARG A 179 -15.54 -5.72 -12.23
C ARG A 179 -16.25 -4.55 -12.92
N ALA A 180 -15.54 -3.42 -13.07
CA ALA A 180 -16.08 -2.25 -13.77
C ALA A 180 -16.45 -2.57 -15.23
N LEU A 181 -15.61 -3.31 -15.94
CA LEU A 181 -15.89 -3.76 -17.32
C LEU A 181 -17.09 -4.69 -17.40
N LYS A 182 -17.34 -5.49 -16.34
CA LYS A 182 -18.55 -6.35 -16.22
C LYS A 182 -19.77 -5.57 -15.71
N ARG A 183 -19.65 -4.26 -15.45
CA ARG A 183 -20.68 -3.39 -14.88
C ARG A 183 -21.13 -3.83 -13.48
N GLU A 184 -20.27 -4.53 -12.74
CA GLU A 184 -20.52 -4.87 -11.34
C GLU A 184 -20.27 -3.64 -10.46
N PRO A 185 -21.02 -3.44 -9.37
CA PRO A 185 -20.80 -2.32 -8.46
C PRO A 185 -19.48 -2.49 -7.72
N ILE A 186 -18.50 -1.64 -8.04
CA ILE A 186 -17.12 -1.72 -7.51
C ILE A 186 -17.03 -1.34 -6.03
N TRP A 187 -18.03 -0.63 -5.49
CA TRP A 187 -18.10 -0.21 -4.08
C TRP A 187 -18.76 -1.25 -3.15
N GLN A 188 -19.28 -2.34 -3.71
CA GLN A 188 -19.84 -3.44 -2.92
C GLN A 188 -18.73 -4.44 -2.55
N ALA A 189 -18.81 -4.95 -1.32
CA ALA A 189 -17.92 -6.01 -0.85
C ALA A 189 -17.98 -7.23 -1.78
N HIS A 190 -16.81 -7.79 -2.09
CA HIS A 190 -16.67 -8.93 -3.00
C HIS A 190 -15.50 -9.83 -2.57
N ARG A 191 -15.44 -11.01 -3.16
CA ARG A 191 -14.35 -11.98 -2.92
C ARG A 191 -13.70 -12.43 -4.23
N GLN A 192 -13.29 -11.45 -5.08
CA GLN A 192 -12.79 -11.70 -6.43
C GLN A 192 -11.31 -11.29 -6.60
N HIS A 193 -10.65 -10.79 -5.53
CA HIS A 193 -9.21 -10.55 -5.55
C HIS A 193 -8.44 -11.85 -5.80
N PHE A 194 -7.25 -11.76 -6.41
CA PHE A 194 -6.46 -12.95 -6.72
C PHE A 194 -6.11 -13.75 -5.46
N TYR A 195 -5.75 -13.08 -4.35
CA TYR A 195 -5.50 -13.77 -3.08
C TYR A 195 -6.74 -14.51 -2.56
N GLN A 196 -7.94 -13.92 -2.72
CA GLN A 196 -9.20 -14.57 -2.31
C GLN A 196 -9.54 -15.75 -3.22
N THR A 197 -9.30 -15.62 -4.52
CA THR A 197 -9.46 -16.72 -5.49
C THR A 197 -8.51 -17.87 -5.16
N ALA A 198 -7.27 -17.57 -4.74
CA ALA A 198 -6.31 -18.57 -4.31
C ALA A 198 -6.81 -19.39 -3.09
N ILE A 199 -7.42 -18.71 -2.10
CA ILE A 199 -8.04 -19.38 -0.95
C ILE A 199 -9.23 -20.23 -1.38
N GLN A 200 -10.10 -19.70 -2.25
CA GLN A 200 -11.25 -20.44 -2.77
C GLN A 200 -10.85 -21.69 -3.57
N SER A 201 -9.66 -21.68 -4.20
CA SER A 201 -9.09 -22.84 -4.89
C SER A 201 -8.38 -23.84 -3.96
N GLY A 202 -8.44 -23.64 -2.63
CA GLY A 202 -7.92 -24.58 -1.63
C GLY A 202 -6.51 -24.28 -1.10
N LYS A 203 -5.89 -23.13 -1.47
CA LYS A 203 -4.62 -22.71 -0.87
C LYS A 203 -4.85 -22.19 0.55
N SER A 204 -3.91 -22.44 1.48
CA SER A 204 -3.98 -21.91 2.84
C SER A 204 -3.61 -20.41 2.89
N HIS A 205 -4.13 -19.68 3.90
CA HIS A 205 -3.73 -18.31 4.18
C HIS A 205 -2.21 -18.18 4.30
N ALA A 206 -1.56 -19.09 5.06
CA ALA A 206 -0.11 -19.10 5.21
C ALA A 206 0.64 -19.26 3.88
N ALA A 207 0.16 -20.12 2.97
CA ALA A 207 0.80 -20.31 1.67
C ALA A 207 0.70 -19.06 0.80
N VAL A 208 -0.45 -18.37 0.81
CA VAL A 208 -0.66 -17.16 0.03
C VAL A 208 0.16 -16.01 0.60
N SER A 209 0.13 -15.78 1.93
CA SER A 209 0.91 -14.71 2.58
C SER A 209 2.42 -14.95 2.46
N MET A 210 2.88 -16.22 2.52
CA MET A 210 4.28 -16.55 2.27
C MET A 210 4.69 -16.30 0.82
N ALA A 211 3.85 -16.62 -0.16
CA ALA A 211 4.12 -16.32 -1.58
C ALA A 211 4.22 -14.82 -1.83
N VAL A 212 3.35 -14.01 -1.20
CA VAL A 212 3.42 -12.54 -1.22
C VAL A 212 4.73 -12.05 -0.59
N PHE A 213 5.13 -12.60 0.56
CA PHE A 213 6.39 -12.26 1.22
C PHE A 213 7.61 -12.54 0.33
N LEU A 214 7.66 -13.72 -0.27
CA LEU A 214 8.78 -14.10 -1.15
C LEU A 214 8.84 -13.22 -2.41
N ALA A 215 7.71 -12.95 -3.04
CA ALA A 215 7.64 -11.98 -4.14
C ALA A 215 8.05 -10.58 -3.67
N GLY A 216 7.63 -10.18 -2.47
CA GLY A 216 7.99 -8.91 -1.85
C GLY A 216 9.49 -8.75 -1.65
N ILE A 217 10.21 -9.79 -1.22
CA ILE A 217 11.68 -9.76 -1.14
C ILE A 217 12.30 -9.46 -2.51
N VAL A 218 11.78 -10.08 -3.57
CA VAL A 218 12.23 -9.80 -4.94
C VAL A 218 11.93 -8.35 -5.31
N LEU A 219 10.74 -7.84 -4.99
CA LEU A 219 10.36 -6.45 -5.26
C LEU A 219 11.25 -5.45 -4.50
N VAL A 220 11.64 -5.74 -3.26
CA VAL A 220 12.61 -4.91 -2.51
C VAL A 220 13.96 -4.87 -3.24
N ALA A 221 14.48 -6.01 -3.67
CA ALA A 221 15.73 -6.06 -4.43
C ALA A 221 15.63 -5.29 -5.76
N LEU A 222 14.52 -5.47 -6.50
CA LEU A 222 14.24 -4.76 -7.75
C LEU A 222 14.05 -3.26 -7.54
N SER A 223 13.40 -2.86 -6.45
CA SER A 223 13.25 -1.46 -6.06
C SER A 223 14.62 -0.79 -5.88
N HIS A 224 15.54 -1.46 -5.21
CA HIS A 224 16.91 -0.95 -5.04
C HIS A 224 17.68 -0.95 -6.38
N TRP A 225 17.61 -2.03 -7.15
CA TRP A 225 18.23 -2.09 -8.48
C TRP A 225 17.69 -1.05 -9.46
N SER A 226 16.47 -0.58 -9.27
CA SER A 226 15.87 0.45 -10.12
C SER A 226 16.59 1.81 -10.04
N LEU A 227 17.46 2.02 -9.08
CA LEU A 227 18.30 3.22 -8.99
C LEU A 227 19.32 3.27 -10.15
N ASP A 228 19.79 2.11 -10.62
CA ASP A 228 20.75 1.99 -11.72
C ASP A 228 20.07 1.67 -13.05
N ALA A 229 19.02 0.84 -13.05
CA ALA A 229 18.34 0.33 -14.24
C ALA A 229 16.81 0.39 -14.11
N PRO A 230 16.19 1.60 -14.11
CA PRO A 230 14.80 1.78 -13.73
C PRO A 230 13.81 0.97 -14.59
N TRP A 231 13.98 0.97 -15.91
CA TRP A 231 13.05 0.29 -16.82
C TRP A 231 13.16 -1.23 -16.75
N LEU A 232 14.38 -1.76 -16.65
CA LEU A 232 14.58 -3.21 -16.53
C LEU A 232 14.04 -3.73 -15.20
N ALA A 233 14.27 -3.00 -14.10
CA ALA A 233 13.75 -3.32 -12.80
C ALA A 233 12.20 -3.31 -12.80
N LEU A 234 11.59 -2.29 -13.42
CA LEU A 234 10.14 -2.17 -13.51
C LEU A 234 9.52 -3.33 -14.30
N VAL A 235 10.08 -3.67 -15.47
CA VAL A 235 9.61 -4.82 -16.27
C VAL A 235 9.75 -6.12 -15.47
N SER A 236 10.90 -6.33 -14.80
CA SER A 236 11.13 -7.51 -13.96
C SER A 236 10.14 -7.60 -12.79
N ALA A 237 9.77 -6.46 -12.19
CA ALA A 237 8.77 -6.39 -11.14
C ALA A 237 7.36 -6.78 -11.66
N PHE A 238 6.96 -6.30 -12.83
CA PHE A 238 5.69 -6.72 -13.45
C PHE A 238 5.69 -8.21 -13.81
N VAL A 239 6.80 -8.77 -14.27
CA VAL A 239 6.93 -10.22 -14.53
C VAL A 239 6.79 -11.01 -13.22
N THR A 240 7.45 -10.57 -12.15
CA THR A 240 7.37 -11.20 -10.83
C THR A 240 5.93 -11.21 -10.30
N VAL A 241 5.27 -10.05 -10.31
CA VAL A 241 3.88 -9.94 -9.87
C VAL A 241 2.93 -10.73 -10.79
N GLY A 242 3.14 -10.68 -12.11
CA GLY A 242 2.36 -11.44 -13.08
C GLY A 242 2.45 -12.96 -12.83
N ALA A 243 3.64 -13.46 -12.49
CA ALA A 243 3.84 -14.87 -12.12
C ALA A 243 3.10 -15.22 -10.82
N LEU A 244 3.14 -14.33 -9.81
CA LEU A 244 2.41 -14.50 -8.54
C LEU A 244 0.89 -14.54 -8.78
N LEU A 245 0.33 -13.57 -9.52
CA LEU A 245 -1.10 -13.52 -9.84
C LEU A 245 -1.56 -14.75 -10.64
N ARG A 246 -0.72 -15.22 -11.58
CA ARG A 246 -0.99 -16.46 -12.33
C ARG A 246 -1.00 -17.68 -11.42
N TRP A 247 -0.09 -17.76 -10.45
CA TRP A 247 -0.08 -18.84 -9.47
C TRP A 247 -1.33 -18.80 -8.56
N MET A 248 -1.77 -17.61 -8.16
CA MET A 248 -2.99 -17.43 -7.35
C MET A 248 -4.27 -17.77 -8.09
N SER A 249 -4.29 -17.64 -9.42
CA SER A 249 -5.48 -17.92 -10.26
C SER A 249 -5.62 -19.39 -10.68
N ARG A 250 -4.70 -20.25 -10.27
CA ARG A 250 -4.71 -21.72 -10.48
C ARG A 250 -5.15 -22.46 -9.23
#